data_261e4d2bfea55cda7caa2eed1bfe33b6
#
_entry.id   261e4d2bfea55cda7caa2eed1bfe33b6
#
_cell.length_a   1.000
_cell.length_b   1.000
_cell.length_c   1.000
_cell.angle_alpha   90.00
_cell.angle_beta   90.00
_cell.angle_gamma   90.00
#
_symmetry.space_group_name_H-M   'P 1'
#
loop_
_entity.id
_entity.type
_entity.pdbx_description
1 polymer ?
#
loop_
_entity_poly.entity_id
_entity_poly.type
_entity_poly.pdbx_seq_one_letter_code
_entity_poly.pdbx_strand_id
1 'polypeptide(L)'
;MRGLAIFVAGTVFGLAVTALAQSQSPNHGIVGVNHVGINVPDLDKAVEYYTKTMGFPEAFRLTNASGQVQLVYVQVSKDTFVELQPATAQRPPGITHFGVHVDNMATATAMFKQRGAAVGDTTVSGTKAILSNIVDPNGIRMELAELPPASLHRQAMERWR
;
A
#
# COMPACT_ATOMS: atom_id res chain seq x y z
N MET A 1 37.26 48.38 -10.24
CA MET A 1 35.95 47.85 -10.61
C MET A 1 36.03 46.39 -11.16
N ARG A 2 36.82 45.51 -10.52
CA ARG A 2 36.94 44.08 -10.91
C ARG A 2 36.45 43.06 -9.84
N GLY A 3 36.02 43.57 -8.69
CA GLY A 3 35.62 42.70 -7.57
C GLY A 3 34.11 42.39 -7.46
N LEU A 4 33.25 43.13 -8.15
CA LEU A 4 31.77 42.98 -8.00
C LEU A 4 31.16 41.87 -8.88
N ALA A 5 31.82 41.55 -10.01
CA ALA A 5 31.32 40.54 -10.95
C ALA A 5 31.47 39.07 -10.46
N ILE A 6 32.45 38.80 -9.58
CA ILE A 6 32.73 37.46 -9.07
C ILE A 6 31.73 37.05 -7.97
N PHE A 7 31.19 38.02 -7.23
CA PHE A 7 30.25 37.76 -6.12
C PHE A 7 28.84 37.37 -6.60
N VAL A 8 28.40 37.90 -7.76
CA VAL A 8 27.08 37.60 -8.33
C VAL A 8 27.02 36.20 -8.94
N ALA A 9 28.10 35.72 -9.56
CA ALA A 9 28.17 34.38 -10.15
C ALA A 9 28.18 33.28 -9.08
N GLY A 10 28.80 33.50 -7.93
CA GLY A 10 28.82 32.52 -6.82
C GLY A 10 27.48 32.35 -6.13
N THR A 11 26.68 33.40 -6.02
CA THR A 11 25.35 33.35 -5.35
C THR A 11 24.28 32.64 -6.20
N VAL A 12 24.33 32.78 -7.52
CA VAL A 12 23.41 32.10 -8.43
C VAL A 12 23.69 30.61 -8.50
N PHE A 13 24.97 30.21 -8.44
CA PHE A 13 25.34 28.79 -8.45
C PHE A 13 24.99 28.08 -7.12
N GLY A 14 25.09 28.75 -5.99
CA GLY A 14 24.71 28.22 -4.67
C GLY A 14 23.20 28.01 -4.52
N LEU A 15 22.38 28.87 -5.09
CA LEU A 15 20.91 28.75 -5.04
C LEU A 15 20.38 27.64 -5.95
N ALA A 16 21.04 27.36 -7.09
CA ALA A 16 20.64 26.29 -8.00
C ALA A 16 20.93 24.89 -7.42
N VAL A 17 22.01 24.72 -6.66
CA VAL A 17 22.39 23.45 -6.03
C VAL A 17 21.45 23.11 -4.85
N THR A 18 21.00 24.10 -4.09
CA THR A 18 20.05 23.89 -2.98
C THR A 18 18.65 23.56 -3.46
N ALA A 19 18.20 24.06 -4.62
CA ALA A 19 16.89 23.76 -5.19
C ALA A 19 16.77 22.30 -5.71
N LEU A 20 17.87 21.69 -6.15
CA LEU A 20 17.89 20.29 -6.61
C LEU A 20 17.92 19.26 -5.45
N ALA A 21 18.32 19.67 -4.25
CA ALA A 21 18.37 18.78 -3.08
C ALA A 21 17.00 18.63 -2.35
N GLN A 22 16.01 19.45 -2.66
CA GLN A 22 14.72 19.48 -1.94
C GLN A 22 13.60 18.64 -2.57
N SER A 23 13.83 17.91 -3.67
CA SER A 23 12.75 17.22 -4.38
C SER A 23 12.63 15.72 -4.13
N GLN A 24 13.41 15.15 -3.21
CA GLN A 24 13.23 13.73 -2.85
C GLN A 24 12.47 13.61 -1.53
N SER A 25 11.21 13.17 -1.61
CA SER A 25 10.46 12.75 -0.43
C SER A 25 11.31 11.73 0.35
N PRO A 26 11.54 11.91 1.66
CA PRO A 26 12.33 10.97 2.47
C PRO A 26 11.75 9.55 2.44
N ASN A 27 10.49 9.37 2.05
CA ASN A 27 9.78 8.10 2.01
C ASN A 27 9.87 7.38 0.66
N HIS A 28 10.58 7.92 -0.33
CA HIS A 28 10.80 7.27 -1.64
C HIS A 28 9.51 6.73 -2.30
N GLY A 29 8.39 7.46 -2.18
CA GLY A 29 7.08 7.05 -2.71
C GLY A 29 6.34 6.02 -1.87
N ILE A 30 6.79 5.71 -0.66
CA ILE A 30 6.03 4.93 0.32
C ILE A 30 5.09 5.87 1.05
N VAL A 31 3.78 5.59 1.00
CA VAL A 31 2.74 6.38 1.67
C VAL A 31 2.54 5.92 3.12
N GLY A 32 2.46 4.59 3.34
CA GLY A 32 2.29 4.02 4.68
C GLY A 32 1.82 2.57 4.64
N VAL A 33 1.57 2.01 5.82
CA VAL A 33 0.91 0.70 5.94
C VAL A 33 -0.57 0.87 5.59
N ASN A 34 -1.05 0.05 4.65
CA ASN A 34 -2.42 0.13 4.16
C ASN A 34 -3.34 -0.92 4.78
N HIS A 35 -2.89 -2.17 4.90
CA HIS A 35 -3.73 -3.23 5.45
C HIS A 35 -2.93 -4.34 6.12
N VAL A 36 -3.64 -5.18 6.86
CA VAL A 36 -3.18 -6.47 7.35
C VAL A 36 -4.13 -7.54 6.80
N GLY A 37 -3.58 -8.54 6.12
CA GLY A 37 -4.34 -9.68 5.59
C GLY A 37 -4.42 -10.80 6.60
N ILE A 38 -5.64 -11.31 6.84
CA ILE A 38 -5.94 -12.36 7.80
C ILE A 38 -6.81 -13.43 7.15
N ASN A 39 -6.37 -14.69 7.19
CA ASN A 39 -7.23 -15.82 6.88
C ASN A 39 -8.02 -16.21 8.12
N VAL A 40 -9.34 -16.37 7.97
CA VAL A 40 -10.25 -16.69 9.08
C VAL A 40 -11.02 -17.98 8.81
N PRO A 41 -11.27 -18.84 9.83
CA PRO A 41 -12.00 -20.10 9.65
C PRO A 41 -13.45 -19.90 9.22
N ASP A 42 -14.08 -18.80 9.65
CA ASP A 42 -15.46 -18.45 9.38
C ASP A 42 -15.51 -16.95 9.04
N LEU A 43 -15.67 -16.65 7.75
CA LEU A 43 -15.62 -15.28 7.26
C LEU A 43 -16.80 -14.45 7.79
N ASP A 44 -17.99 -15.00 7.86
CA ASP A 44 -19.18 -14.26 8.29
C ASP A 44 -19.09 -13.87 9.77
N LYS A 45 -18.65 -14.79 10.63
CA LYS A 45 -18.39 -14.49 12.04
C LYS A 45 -17.27 -13.47 12.24
N ALA A 46 -16.21 -13.56 11.44
CA ALA A 46 -15.15 -12.58 11.49
C ALA A 46 -15.63 -11.18 11.08
N VAL A 47 -16.37 -11.07 9.98
CA VAL A 47 -16.98 -9.81 9.53
C VAL A 47 -17.92 -9.27 10.62
N GLU A 48 -18.78 -10.10 11.19
CA GLU A 48 -19.65 -9.69 12.29
C GLU A 48 -18.86 -9.15 13.49
N TYR A 49 -17.80 -9.83 13.92
CA TYR A 49 -16.95 -9.39 15.02
C TYR A 49 -16.30 -8.04 14.73
N TYR A 50 -15.64 -7.90 13.56
CA TYR A 50 -14.95 -6.66 13.22
C TYR A 50 -15.91 -5.48 13.01
N THR A 51 -17.11 -5.72 12.48
CA THR A 51 -18.07 -4.63 12.22
C THR A 51 -18.92 -4.29 13.43
N LYS A 52 -19.42 -5.27 14.19
CA LYS A 52 -20.33 -5.03 15.31
C LYS A 52 -19.60 -4.85 16.64
N THR A 53 -18.57 -5.66 16.92
CA THR A 53 -17.85 -5.61 18.19
C THR A 53 -16.76 -4.57 18.17
N MET A 54 -15.93 -4.56 17.11
CA MET A 54 -14.84 -3.59 16.96
C MET A 54 -15.30 -2.24 16.40
N GLY A 55 -16.48 -2.20 15.75
CA GLY A 55 -17.06 -0.99 15.18
C GLY A 55 -16.39 -0.51 13.87
N PHE A 56 -15.59 -1.36 13.21
CA PHE A 56 -14.95 -1.00 11.95
C PHE A 56 -15.95 -1.18 10.79
N PRO A 57 -16.29 -0.14 10.03
CA PRO A 57 -17.24 -0.29 8.93
C PRO A 57 -16.66 -1.20 7.84
N GLU A 58 -17.54 -2.01 7.22
CA GLU A 58 -17.18 -2.70 5.99
C GLU A 58 -16.94 -1.67 4.88
N ALA A 59 -15.74 -1.70 4.30
CA ALA A 59 -15.34 -0.82 3.22
C ALA A 59 -15.84 -1.33 1.86
N PHE A 60 -15.59 -2.60 1.59
CA PHE A 60 -16.00 -3.32 0.38
C PHE A 60 -15.76 -4.83 0.51
N ARG A 61 -16.37 -5.59 -0.40
CA ARG A 61 -16.13 -7.03 -0.55
C ARG A 61 -15.97 -7.42 -2.01
N LEU A 62 -15.31 -8.54 -2.26
CA LEU A 62 -15.30 -9.20 -3.56
C LEU A 62 -16.03 -10.52 -3.51
N THR A 63 -16.81 -10.79 -4.56
CA THR A 63 -17.48 -12.06 -4.79
C THR A 63 -16.99 -12.67 -6.09
N ASN A 64 -17.00 -13.99 -6.18
CA ASN A 64 -16.78 -14.69 -7.44
C ASN A 64 -18.05 -14.68 -8.32
N ALA A 65 -17.96 -15.28 -9.50
CA ALA A 65 -19.08 -15.34 -10.45
C ALA A 65 -20.32 -16.11 -9.92
N SER A 66 -20.13 -17.01 -8.93
CA SER A 66 -21.24 -17.71 -8.25
C SER A 66 -21.83 -16.95 -7.05
N GLY A 67 -21.39 -15.72 -6.79
CA GLY A 67 -21.85 -14.89 -5.68
C GLY A 67 -21.19 -15.21 -4.32
N GLN A 68 -20.24 -16.14 -4.27
CA GLN A 68 -19.53 -16.47 -3.05
C GLN A 68 -18.52 -15.37 -2.70
N VAL A 69 -18.53 -14.92 -1.44
CA VAL A 69 -17.59 -13.90 -0.95
C VAL A 69 -16.18 -14.48 -0.89
N GLN A 70 -15.24 -13.80 -1.56
CA GLN A 70 -13.83 -14.19 -1.64
C GLN A 70 -12.97 -13.46 -0.60
N LEU A 71 -13.32 -12.22 -0.31
CA LEU A 71 -12.69 -11.39 0.70
C LEU A 71 -13.59 -10.23 1.12
N VAL A 72 -13.32 -9.70 2.33
CA VAL A 72 -13.97 -8.51 2.86
C VAL A 72 -12.88 -7.59 3.44
N TYR A 73 -12.94 -6.31 3.11
CA TYR A 73 -12.14 -5.28 3.77
C TYR A 73 -13.00 -4.51 4.77
N VAL A 74 -12.55 -4.43 6.01
CA VAL A 74 -13.10 -3.52 7.03
C VAL A 74 -12.13 -2.38 7.24
N GLN A 75 -12.64 -1.16 7.43
CA GLN A 75 -11.84 0.07 7.47
C GLN A 75 -11.59 0.50 8.91
N VAL A 76 -10.32 0.52 9.31
CA VAL A 76 -9.88 0.87 10.68
C VAL A 76 -9.69 2.38 10.82
N SER A 77 -9.16 3.01 9.79
CA SER A 77 -8.98 4.46 9.65
C SER A 77 -9.11 4.83 8.18
N LYS A 78 -9.01 6.13 7.86
CA LYS A 78 -9.12 6.60 6.47
C LYS A 78 -8.29 5.77 5.48
N ASP A 79 -7.04 5.42 5.85
CA ASP A 79 -6.06 4.84 4.94
C ASP A 79 -5.64 3.40 5.34
N THR A 80 -6.26 2.83 6.39
CA THR A 80 -5.85 1.53 6.95
C THR A 80 -7.03 0.57 7.07
N PHE A 81 -6.79 -0.69 6.67
CA PHE A 81 -7.82 -1.73 6.57
C PHE A 81 -7.37 -3.04 7.24
N VAL A 82 -8.32 -3.89 7.54
CA VAL A 82 -8.12 -5.33 7.75
C VAL A 82 -8.77 -6.07 6.59
N GLU A 83 -8.00 -6.91 5.92
CA GLU A 83 -8.45 -7.79 4.87
C GLU A 83 -8.77 -9.16 5.45
N LEU A 84 -10.02 -9.59 5.33
CA LEU A 84 -10.51 -10.89 5.81
C LEU A 84 -10.72 -11.82 4.63
N GLN A 85 -10.10 -13.00 4.65
CA GLN A 85 -10.25 -14.05 3.64
C GLN A 85 -10.63 -15.38 4.29
N PRO A 86 -11.40 -16.25 3.62
CA PRO A 86 -11.64 -17.60 4.10
C PRO A 86 -10.35 -18.41 4.18
N ALA A 87 -10.10 -19.05 5.30
CA ALA A 87 -9.02 -20.00 5.43
C ALA A 87 -9.30 -21.27 4.59
N THR A 88 -8.25 -21.92 4.13
CA THR A 88 -8.30 -23.20 3.44
C THR A 88 -7.17 -24.11 3.95
N ALA A 89 -7.11 -25.37 3.53
CA ALA A 89 -6.00 -26.24 3.86
C ALA A 89 -4.62 -25.70 3.40
N GLN A 90 -4.60 -24.96 2.28
CA GLN A 90 -3.39 -24.35 1.73
C GLN A 90 -3.14 -22.92 2.27
N ARG A 91 -4.13 -22.34 2.88
CA ARG A 91 -4.09 -21.00 3.50
C ARG A 91 -4.68 -21.09 4.91
N PRO A 92 -3.90 -21.58 5.89
CA PRO A 92 -4.39 -21.76 7.25
C PRO A 92 -4.81 -20.44 7.91
N PRO A 93 -5.60 -20.48 8.98
CA PRO A 93 -5.97 -19.29 9.74
C PRO A 93 -4.75 -18.56 10.30
N GLY A 94 -4.78 -17.23 10.31
CA GLY A 94 -3.74 -16.37 10.86
C GLY A 94 -3.45 -15.16 9.99
N ILE A 95 -2.52 -14.32 10.45
CA ILE A 95 -2.01 -13.18 9.68
C ILE A 95 -1.16 -13.71 8.54
N THR A 96 -1.43 -13.25 7.32
CA THR A 96 -0.76 -13.72 6.10
C THR A 96 0.24 -12.72 5.53
N HIS A 97 -0.03 -11.43 5.70
CA HIS A 97 0.80 -10.34 5.18
C HIS A 97 0.39 -8.99 5.76
N PHE A 98 1.21 -8.01 5.50
CA PHE A 98 0.82 -6.61 5.61
C PHE A 98 0.99 -5.93 4.25
N GLY A 99 0.11 -4.96 3.96
CA GLY A 99 0.13 -4.17 2.75
C GLY A 99 0.77 -2.81 2.97
N VAL A 100 1.58 -2.36 2.02
CA VAL A 100 2.22 -1.04 2.00
C VAL A 100 1.69 -0.27 0.80
N HIS A 101 1.03 0.86 1.05
CA HIS A 101 0.61 1.78 0.00
C HIS A 101 1.82 2.51 -0.58
N VAL A 102 1.94 2.49 -1.90
CA VAL A 102 2.97 3.19 -2.66
C VAL A 102 2.34 4.15 -3.68
N ASP A 103 2.97 5.28 -3.91
CA ASP A 103 2.48 6.28 -4.87
C ASP A 103 2.52 5.79 -6.32
N ASN A 104 3.57 5.03 -6.66
CA ASN A 104 3.77 4.48 -8.00
C ASN A 104 4.50 3.13 -7.93
N MET A 105 3.87 2.10 -8.47
CA MET A 105 4.36 0.73 -8.41
C MET A 105 5.68 0.54 -9.15
N ALA A 106 5.84 1.15 -10.33
CA ALA A 106 7.07 0.99 -11.11
C ALA A 106 8.28 1.59 -10.37
N THR A 107 8.12 2.77 -9.79
CA THR A 107 9.15 3.43 -8.99
C THR A 107 9.47 2.63 -7.71
N ALA A 108 8.45 2.17 -6.99
CA ALA A 108 8.64 1.41 -5.75
C ALA A 108 9.34 0.06 -6.02
N THR A 109 8.90 -0.69 -7.01
CA THR A 109 9.51 -1.99 -7.36
C THR A 109 10.95 -1.83 -7.84
N ALA A 110 11.25 -0.80 -8.65
CA ALA A 110 12.61 -0.49 -9.07
C ALA A 110 13.53 -0.15 -7.87
N MET A 111 13.05 0.69 -6.96
CA MET A 111 13.76 1.05 -5.74
C MET A 111 14.09 -0.18 -4.87
N PHE A 112 13.10 -1.04 -4.61
CA PHE A 112 13.31 -2.23 -3.79
C PHE A 112 14.26 -3.24 -4.46
N LYS A 113 14.15 -3.44 -5.79
CA LYS A 113 15.09 -4.27 -6.55
C LYS A 113 16.52 -3.72 -6.48
N GLN A 114 16.70 -2.40 -6.61
CA GLN A 114 18.02 -1.76 -6.48
C GLN A 114 18.64 -1.97 -5.09
N ARG A 115 17.81 -2.09 -4.06
CA ARG A 115 18.23 -2.40 -2.67
C ARG A 115 18.44 -3.88 -2.41
N GLY A 116 18.29 -4.74 -3.42
CA GLY A 116 18.51 -6.19 -3.33
C GLY A 116 17.30 -7.00 -2.89
N ALA A 117 16.10 -6.42 -2.79
CA ALA A 117 14.90 -7.19 -2.47
C ALA A 117 14.43 -8.04 -3.67
N ALA A 118 13.97 -9.25 -3.40
CA ALA A 118 13.27 -10.09 -4.37
C ALA A 118 11.83 -9.58 -4.51
N VAL A 119 11.57 -8.83 -5.58
CA VAL A 119 10.26 -8.23 -5.87
C VAL A 119 9.55 -9.06 -6.93
N GLY A 120 8.34 -9.51 -6.61
CA GLY A 120 7.49 -10.28 -7.53
C GLY A 120 6.92 -9.45 -8.67
N ASP A 121 6.20 -10.13 -9.55
CA ASP A 121 5.56 -9.49 -10.71
C ASP A 121 4.44 -8.53 -10.27
N THR A 122 4.24 -7.50 -11.09
CA THR A 122 3.16 -6.54 -10.89
C THR A 122 1.88 -7.04 -11.56
N THR A 123 0.76 -7.02 -10.83
CA THR A 123 -0.55 -7.46 -11.31
C THR A 123 -1.65 -6.46 -10.93
N VAL A 124 -2.76 -6.47 -11.66
CA VAL A 124 -3.98 -5.73 -11.29
C VAL A 124 -4.93 -6.71 -10.60
N SER A 125 -5.29 -6.39 -9.35
CA SER A 125 -6.18 -7.23 -8.54
C SER A 125 -7.66 -7.08 -8.89
N GLY A 126 -8.50 -7.95 -8.34
CA GLY A 126 -9.97 -7.81 -8.41
C GLY A 126 -10.48 -6.50 -7.78
N THR A 127 -9.75 -5.93 -6.80
CA THR A 127 -10.05 -4.63 -6.19
C THR A 127 -9.62 -3.44 -7.04
N LYS A 128 -9.03 -3.66 -8.20
CA LYS A 128 -8.41 -2.66 -9.09
C LYS A 128 -7.19 -1.95 -8.49
N ALA A 129 -6.65 -2.46 -7.38
CA ALA A 129 -5.32 -2.07 -6.91
C ALA A 129 -4.24 -2.72 -7.80
N ILE A 130 -3.13 -2.03 -8.01
CA ILE A 130 -1.95 -2.57 -8.67
C ILE A 130 -1.05 -3.13 -7.57
N LEU A 131 -0.74 -4.41 -7.63
CA LEU A 131 -0.07 -5.14 -6.56
C LEU A 131 1.26 -5.74 -7.01
N SER A 132 2.20 -5.81 -6.08
CA SER A 132 3.41 -6.63 -6.16
C SER A 132 3.74 -7.18 -4.77
N ASN A 133 4.66 -8.14 -4.66
CA ASN A 133 5.00 -8.74 -3.37
C ASN A 133 6.51 -8.77 -3.15
N ILE A 134 6.89 -8.61 -1.89
CA ILE A 134 8.23 -8.84 -1.38
C ILE A 134 8.11 -9.84 -0.22
N VAL A 135 9.03 -10.80 -0.15
CA VAL A 135 9.15 -11.69 1.01
C VAL A 135 10.45 -11.35 1.71
N ASP A 136 10.40 -11.06 3.00
CA ASP A 136 11.57 -10.75 3.80
C ASP A 136 12.40 -12.04 4.10
N PRO A 137 13.63 -11.91 4.64
CA PRO A 137 14.46 -13.07 4.99
C PRO A 137 13.85 -14.02 6.03
N ASN A 138 12.81 -13.60 6.77
CA ASN A 138 12.10 -14.41 7.75
C ASN A 138 10.83 -15.08 7.16
N GLY A 139 10.58 -14.89 5.86
CA GLY A 139 9.40 -15.44 5.20
C GLY A 139 8.14 -14.58 5.34
N ILE A 140 8.24 -13.36 5.87
CA ILE A 140 7.08 -12.45 6.00
C ILE A 140 6.79 -11.79 4.67
N ARG A 141 5.55 -11.95 4.18
CA ARG A 141 5.09 -11.32 2.95
C ARG A 141 4.66 -9.87 3.19
N MET A 142 5.23 -8.97 2.42
CA MET A 142 4.79 -7.59 2.29
C MET A 142 4.18 -7.42 0.90
N GLU A 143 2.94 -6.93 0.83
CA GLU A 143 2.27 -6.59 -0.41
C GLU A 143 2.43 -5.09 -0.69
N LEU A 144 3.02 -4.73 -1.82
CA LEU A 144 3.02 -3.37 -2.32
C LEU A 144 1.70 -3.11 -3.04
N ALA A 145 1.03 -2.00 -2.72
CA ALA A 145 -0.25 -1.62 -3.29
C ALA A 145 -0.24 -0.17 -3.78
N GLU A 146 -0.29 0.02 -5.10
CA GLU A 146 -0.66 1.30 -5.69
C GLU A 146 -2.20 1.35 -5.80
N LEU A 147 -2.80 2.46 -5.38
CA LEU A 147 -4.25 2.62 -5.27
C LEU A 147 -4.77 3.67 -6.24
N PRO A 148 -4.95 3.34 -7.54
CA PRO A 148 -5.51 4.25 -8.53
C PRO A 148 -6.94 4.68 -8.14
N PRO A 149 -7.48 5.77 -8.72
CA PRO A 149 -8.85 6.23 -8.44
C PRO A 149 -9.92 5.14 -8.63
N ALA A 150 -9.71 4.21 -9.56
CA ALA A 150 -10.62 3.10 -9.81
C ALA A 150 -10.55 1.98 -8.76
N SER A 151 -9.55 1.97 -7.86
CA SER A 151 -9.44 0.93 -6.84
C SER A 151 -10.50 1.09 -5.76
N LEU A 152 -11.02 -0.04 -5.28
CA LEU A 152 -12.02 -0.05 -4.20
C LEU A 152 -11.49 0.58 -2.91
N HIS A 153 -10.18 0.43 -2.64
CA HIS A 153 -9.50 1.07 -1.51
C HIS A 153 -9.58 2.60 -1.64
N ARG A 154 -9.19 3.18 -2.79
CA ARG A 154 -9.23 4.63 -3.00
C ARG A 154 -10.64 5.17 -2.81
N GLN A 155 -11.63 4.50 -3.38
CA GLN A 155 -13.04 4.88 -3.24
C GLN A 155 -13.52 4.79 -1.78
N ALA A 156 -13.05 3.80 -1.00
CA ALA A 156 -13.35 3.71 0.42
C ALA A 156 -12.70 4.85 1.22
N MET A 157 -11.42 5.16 0.94
CA MET A 157 -10.69 6.27 1.55
C MET A 157 -11.37 7.63 1.30
N GLU A 158 -11.92 7.85 0.11
CA GLU A 158 -12.63 9.09 -0.26
C GLU A 158 -14.01 9.20 0.42
N ARG A 159 -14.65 8.08 0.73
CA ARG A 159 -15.94 8.06 1.46
C ARG A 159 -15.79 8.15 2.98
N TRP A 160 -14.59 8.01 3.52
CA TRP A 160 -14.33 8.07 4.96
C TRP A 160 -14.70 9.44 5.54
N ARG A 161 -15.52 9.45 6.62
CA ARG A 161 -16.03 10.66 7.30
C ARG A 161 -15.66 10.66 8.78
#